data_2926e54db05d4f81890d7fd1ea50c7db
#
_entry.id   2926e54db05d4f81890d7fd1ea50c7db
#
_cell.length_a   1.000
_cell.length_b   1.000
_cell.length_c   1.000
_cell.angle_alpha   90.00
_cell.angle_beta   90.00
_cell.angle_gamma   90.00
#
_symmetry.space_group_name_H-M   'P 1'
#
loop_
_entity.id
_entity.type
_entity.pdbx_description
1 polymer ?
#
loop_
_entity_poly.entity_id
_entity_poly.type
_entity_poly.pdbx_seq_one_letter_code
_entity_poly.pdbx_strand_id
1 'polypeptide(L)'
;MFMPQALNAQRRKPINLPGYDKERYHYGFILGYNQMLFSFDYKDNYQNIIHSPSELPAAEILAGTNNLFSESNYKVYDIIPHMTHGFTVGIVGNLRLGNYFDLRLIPSLSFGERKITYNIVSLQEDPIDPTIINEVARSITSTTHSTFVEIPLHVKYKSKRLNNTAAYVIAGANYKIDMASRKKNYDLSSGKPKTLNVNRHDIAAEVGAGFDFYTGYFKLGIELKMSYGLLNVAKDENFMYTNSFDNLRNKAFQLSFTFE
;
A
#
# COMPACT_ATOMS: atom_id res chain seq x y z
N MET A 1 38.44 55.90 -13.27
CA MET A 1 37.37 54.92 -13.52
C MET A 1 37.64 53.72 -12.62
N PHE A 2 37.01 53.67 -11.41
CA PHE A 2 37.20 52.60 -10.45
C PHE A 2 36.11 51.56 -10.76
N MET A 3 36.55 50.38 -11.20
CA MET A 3 35.70 49.20 -11.25
C MET A 3 35.53 48.64 -9.85
N PRO A 4 34.32 48.48 -9.32
CA PRO A 4 34.14 47.75 -8.06
C PRO A 4 34.38 46.26 -8.34
N GLN A 5 35.42 45.71 -7.78
CA GLN A 5 35.59 44.27 -7.69
C GLN A 5 34.48 43.73 -6.79
N ALA A 6 33.50 43.06 -7.39
CA ALA A 6 32.52 42.27 -6.66
C ALA A 6 33.24 41.11 -5.98
N LEU A 7 33.60 41.30 -4.74
CA LEU A 7 34.07 40.23 -3.84
C LEU A 7 32.92 39.26 -3.59
N ASN A 8 32.81 38.29 -4.48
CA ASN A 8 31.98 37.10 -4.24
C ASN A 8 32.62 36.24 -3.15
N ALA A 9 32.57 36.72 -1.92
CA ALA A 9 32.85 35.92 -0.75
C ALA A 9 31.71 34.91 -0.56
N GLN A 10 31.64 33.88 -1.43
CA GLN A 10 30.88 32.71 -1.11
C GLN A 10 31.50 32.04 0.12
N ARG A 11 30.99 32.36 1.32
CA ARG A 11 31.30 31.64 2.53
C ARG A 11 30.96 30.18 2.29
N ARG A 12 31.96 29.33 2.07
CA ARG A 12 31.80 27.89 2.02
C ARG A 12 31.13 27.49 3.33
N LYS A 13 29.89 27.00 3.27
CA LYS A 13 29.21 26.46 4.44
C LYS A 13 30.07 25.33 5.01
N PRO A 14 30.24 25.24 6.33
CA PRO A 14 30.98 24.16 6.94
C PRO A 14 30.36 22.82 6.54
N ILE A 15 31.20 21.83 6.27
CA ILE A 15 30.76 20.48 5.95
C ILE A 15 30.41 19.80 7.28
N ASN A 16 29.13 19.50 7.46
CA ASN A 16 28.63 18.75 8.59
C ASN A 16 29.00 17.26 8.47
N LEU A 17 29.19 16.54 9.57
CA LEU A 17 29.54 15.12 9.60
C LEU A 17 30.72 14.80 8.64
N PRO A 18 31.90 15.42 8.82
CA PRO A 18 33.05 15.15 7.97
C PRO A 18 33.48 13.69 8.20
N GLY A 19 33.57 12.91 7.10
CA GLY A 19 33.94 11.50 7.20
C GLY A 19 32.78 10.51 7.22
N TYR A 20 31.53 10.93 7.46
CA TYR A 20 30.33 10.07 7.45
C TYR A 20 30.27 9.20 6.20
N ASP A 21 30.46 9.77 5.02
CA ASP A 21 30.41 9.03 3.76
C ASP A 21 31.60 8.06 3.57
N LYS A 22 32.59 8.03 4.47
CA LYS A 22 33.71 7.08 4.42
C LYS A 22 33.44 5.82 5.24
N GLU A 23 32.57 5.90 6.23
CA GLU A 23 32.21 4.77 7.08
C GLU A 23 31.51 3.70 6.28
N ARG A 24 31.73 2.45 6.66
CA ARG A 24 31.19 1.29 5.94
C ARG A 24 29.75 0.98 6.33
N TYR A 25 29.38 1.20 7.56
CA TYR A 25 28.07 0.86 8.13
C TYR A 25 27.46 2.10 8.76
N HIS A 26 26.16 2.30 8.47
CA HIS A 26 25.34 3.30 9.13
C HIS A 26 24.07 2.66 9.64
N TYR A 27 23.61 3.11 10.77
CA TYR A 27 22.40 2.64 11.40
C TYR A 27 21.53 3.82 11.75
N GLY A 28 20.23 3.57 11.78
CA GLY A 28 19.28 4.59 12.11
C GLY A 28 17.88 4.04 12.26
N PHE A 29 16.92 4.93 12.26
CA PHE A 29 15.51 4.58 12.28
C PHE A 29 14.74 5.33 11.20
N ILE A 30 13.59 4.78 10.84
CA ILE A 30 12.69 5.34 9.83
C ILE A 30 11.32 5.57 10.44
N LEU A 31 10.73 6.73 10.11
CA LEU A 31 9.34 7.05 10.33
C LEU A 31 8.71 7.35 8.98
N GLY A 32 7.63 6.68 8.66
CA GLY A 32 6.97 6.83 7.36
C GLY A 32 5.48 7.07 7.50
N TYR A 33 4.96 7.95 6.69
CA TYR A 33 3.56 8.05 6.37
C TYR A 33 3.30 7.24 5.11
N ASN A 34 2.38 6.29 5.15
CA ASN A 34 2.05 5.47 4.00
C ASN A 34 0.59 5.62 3.57
N GLN A 35 0.35 5.39 2.30
CA GLN A 35 -0.97 5.27 1.71
C GLN A 35 -1.07 3.91 1.03
N MET A 36 -2.02 3.10 1.45
CA MET A 36 -2.21 1.75 0.95
C MET A 36 -3.48 1.66 0.11
N LEU A 37 -3.42 0.90 -0.96
CA LEU A 37 -4.56 0.57 -1.79
C LEU A 37 -4.37 -0.81 -2.43
N PHE A 38 -5.48 -1.37 -2.94
CA PHE A 38 -5.44 -2.53 -3.80
C PHE A 38 -5.38 -2.13 -5.28
N SER A 39 -4.71 -2.95 -6.09
CA SER A 39 -4.73 -2.92 -7.54
C SER A 39 -5.37 -4.20 -8.04
N PHE A 40 -6.30 -4.10 -8.98
CA PHE A 40 -7.07 -5.21 -9.51
C PHE A 40 -6.74 -5.47 -10.98
N ASP A 41 -6.73 -6.75 -11.34
CA ASP A 41 -6.92 -7.19 -12.71
C ASP A 41 -8.34 -7.78 -12.78
N TYR A 42 -9.26 -7.07 -13.42
CA TYR A 42 -10.67 -7.47 -13.49
C TYR A 42 -10.85 -8.67 -14.42
N LYS A 43 -11.84 -9.53 -14.10
CA LYS A 43 -12.29 -10.58 -15.02
C LYS A 43 -12.95 -9.98 -16.25
N ASP A 44 -12.78 -10.63 -17.39
CA ASP A 44 -13.50 -10.23 -18.59
C ASP A 44 -15.01 -10.29 -18.36
N ASN A 45 -15.71 -9.21 -18.71
CA ASN A 45 -17.15 -9.09 -18.58
C ASN A 45 -17.70 -9.28 -17.14
N TYR A 46 -16.92 -8.98 -16.08
CA TYR A 46 -17.34 -9.17 -14.68
C TYR A 46 -18.68 -8.49 -14.37
N GLN A 47 -19.02 -7.39 -15.04
CA GLN A 47 -20.26 -6.64 -14.86
C GLN A 47 -21.51 -7.43 -15.34
N ASN A 48 -21.33 -8.43 -16.22
CA ASN A 48 -22.41 -9.26 -16.74
C ASN A 48 -22.56 -10.58 -16.00
N ILE A 49 -21.65 -10.89 -15.07
CA ILE A 49 -21.73 -12.12 -14.26
C ILE A 49 -22.86 -11.97 -13.26
N ILE A 50 -23.80 -12.92 -13.29
CA ILE A 50 -24.90 -13.00 -12.34
C ILE A 50 -24.43 -13.86 -11.15
N HIS A 51 -24.47 -13.27 -9.97
CA HIS A 51 -24.06 -13.91 -8.72
C HIS A 51 -25.28 -14.32 -7.90
N SER A 52 -25.16 -15.42 -7.16
CA SER A 52 -26.20 -15.89 -6.27
C SER A 52 -26.19 -15.15 -4.92
N PRO A 53 -27.33 -15.07 -4.22
CA PRO A 53 -27.39 -14.45 -2.90
C PRO A 53 -26.49 -15.12 -1.86
N SER A 54 -26.16 -16.40 -2.06
CA SER A 54 -25.25 -17.14 -1.16
C SER A 54 -23.83 -16.60 -1.12
N GLU A 55 -23.41 -15.85 -2.13
CA GLU A 55 -22.09 -15.25 -2.26
C GLU A 55 -21.98 -13.88 -1.55
N LEU A 56 -23.10 -13.32 -1.07
CA LEU A 56 -23.10 -12.06 -0.32
C LEU A 56 -22.59 -12.25 1.13
N PRO A 57 -21.87 -11.26 1.70
CA PRO A 57 -21.45 -11.31 3.08
C PRO A 57 -22.65 -11.26 4.03
N ALA A 58 -22.56 -11.98 5.14
CA ALA A 58 -23.66 -12.09 6.12
C ALA A 58 -24.08 -10.75 6.73
N ALA A 59 -23.12 -9.83 6.94
CA ALA A 59 -23.39 -8.51 7.49
C ALA A 59 -24.37 -7.69 6.62
N GLU A 60 -24.35 -7.91 5.32
CA GLU A 60 -25.24 -7.22 4.38
C GLU A 60 -26.64 -7.83 4.33
N ILE A 61 -26.73 -9.13 4.60
CA ILE A 61 -28.02 -9.81 4.76
C ILE A 61 -28.74 -9.35 6.01
N LEU A 62 -27.98 -9.08 7.10
CA LEU A 62 -28.53 -8.67 8.40
C LEU A 62 -28.76 -7.15 8.53
N ALA A 63 -27.97 -6.32 7.85
CA ALA A 63 -28.08 -4.86 7.90
C ALA A 63 -29.21 -4.30 6.99
N GLY A 64 -29.78 -5.14 6.17
CA GLY A 64 -30.87 -4.74 5.27
C GLY A 64 -32.19 -4.67 6.00
N THR A 65 -32.71 -3.48 6.19
CA THR A 65 -34.13 -3.24 6.27
C THR A 65 -34.80 -3.92 5.08
N ASN A 66 -35.50 -5.02 5.34
CA ASN A 66 -36.21 -5.87 4.40
C ASN A 66 -35.32 -6.90 3.66
N ASN A 67 -35.66 -8.16 3.82
CA ASN A 67 -35.05 -9.39 3.30
C ASN A 67 -34.90 -9.47 1.73
N LEU A 68 -34.99 -8.36 1.05
CA LEU A 68 -35.06 -8.27 -0.42
C LEU A 68 -33.75 -8.72 -1.12
N PHE A 69 -32.60 -8.57 -0.47
CA PHE A 69 -31.31 -8.98 -1.08
C PHE A 69 -30.89 -10.42 -0.75
N SER A 70 -31.53 -11.07 0.25
CA SER A 70 -31.18 -12.44 0.61
C SER A 70 -31.70 -13.49 -0.39
N GLU A 71 -32.62 -13.12 -1.25
CA GLU A 71 -33.29 -14.04 -2.19
C GLU A 71 -33.06 -13.72 -3.67
N SER A 72 -32.49 -12.53 -3.97
CA SER A 72 -32.32 -12.06 -5.36
C SER A 72 -30.89 -12.21 -5.86
N ASN A 73 -30.75 -12.61 -7.11
CA ASN A 73 -29.48 -12.58 -7.82
C ASN A 73 -28.98 -11.13 -7.94
N TYR A 74 -27.67 -10.95 -8.08
CA TYR A 74 -27.08 -9.63 -8.22
C TYR A 74 -25.94 -9.61 -9.24
N LYS A 75 -25.61 -8.40 -9.69
CA LYS A 75 -24.43 -8.13 -10.52
C LYS A 75 -23.51 -7.13 -9.80
N VAL A 76 -22.20 -7.28 -9.99
CA VAL A 76 -21.23 -6.28 -9.55
C VAL A 76 -21.01 -5.30 -10.69
N TYR A 77 -21.48 -4.05 -10.50
CA TYR A 77 -21.40 -3.01 -11.51
C TYR A 77 -20.00 -2.34 -11.54
N ASP A 78 -19.46 -2.06 -10.36
CA ASP A 78 -18.16 -1.37 -10.22
C ASP A 78 -17.46 -1.74 -8.92
N ILE A 79 -16.11 -1.68 -8.94
CA ILE A 79 -15.25 -1.95 -7.78
C ILE A 79 -14.25 -0.81 -7.65
N ILE A 80 -14.38 -0.04 -6.57
CA ILE A 80 -13.58 1.16 -6.35
C ILE A 80 -12.60 0.93 -5.19
N PRO A 81 -11.28 0.86 -5.47
CA PRO A 81 -10.26 0.85 -4.42
C PRO A 81 -10.08 2.24 -3.83
N HIS A 82 -10.00 2.34 -2.51
CA HIS A 82 -9.76 3.59 -1.82
C HIS A 82 -8.35 3.62 -1.23
N MET A 83 -7.67 4.74 -1.40
CA MET A 83 -6.44 5.03 -0.68
C MET A 83 -6.74 5.27 0.80
N THR A 84 -6.04 4.57 1.66
CA THR A 84 -6.16 4.73 3.10
C THR A 84 -4.80 5.07 3.71
N HIS A 85 -4.84 5.83 4.78
CA HIS A 85 -3.67 6.34 5.46
C HIS A 85 -3.14 5.34 6.47
N GLY A 86 -1.82 5.33 6.65
CA GLY A 86 -1.15 4.51 7.61
C GLY A 86 0.21 5.07 7.98
N PHE A 87 0.95 4.34 8.79
CA PHE A 87 2.29 4.73 9.21
C PHE A 87 3.23 3.54 9.25
N THR A 88 4.52 3.82 9.13
CA THR A 88 5.59 2.83 9.15
C THR A 88 6.67 3.28 10.14
N VAL A 89 7.16 2.34 10.94
CA VAL A 89 8.30 2.53 11.83
C VAL A 89 9.29 1.38 11.62
N GLY A 90 10.56 1.67 11.63
CA GLY A 90 11.58 0.63 11.42
C GLY A 90 12.99 1.06 11.72
N ILE A 91 13.92 0.13 11.55
CA ILE A 91 15.33 0.31 11.76
C ILE A 91 16.04 0.29 10.40
N VAL A 92 16.93 1.24 10.18
CA VAL A 92 17.73 1.34 8.96
C VAL A 92 19.09 0.73 9.23
N GLY A 93 19.47 -0.25 8.42
CA GLY A 93 20.86 -0.71 8.29
C GLY A 93 21.34 -0.39 6.88
N ASN A 94 22.41 0.36 6.77
CA ASN A 94 22.98 0.80 5.50
C ASN A 94 24.43 0.34 5.40
N LEU A 95 24.76 -0.40 4.35
CA LEU A 95 26.09 -0.90 4.02
C LEU A 95 26.59 -0.18 2.77
N ARG A 96 27.67 0.57 2.92
CA ARG A 96 28.35 1.21 1.79
C ARG A 96 29.06 0.17 0.93
N LEU A 97 28.67 0.10 -0.34
CA LEU A 97 29.32 -0.77 -1.36
C LEU A 97 30.41 -0.02 -2.15
N GLY A 98 30.32 1.30 -2.20
CA GLY A 98 31.24 2.13 -2.98
C GLY A 98 31.00 3.62 -2.78
N ASN A 99 31.46 4.43 -3.72
CA ASN A 99 31.29 5.88 -3.62
C ASN A 99 29.87 6.36 -3.90
N TYR A 100 29.10 5.58 -4.65
CA TYR A 100 27.77 5.95 -5.13
C TYR A 100 26.70 4.94 -4.76
N PHE A 101 27.07 3.74 -4.34
CA PHE A 101 26.15 2.66 -4.08
C PHE A 101 26.19 2.25 -2.60
N ASP A 102 25.00 2.15 -2.02
CA ASP A 102 24.78 1.59 -0.70
C ASP A 102 23.71 0.48 -0.80
N LEU A 103 23.88 -0.56 0.03
CA LEU A 103 22.85 -1.59 0.23
C LEU A 103 22.13 -1.28 1.54
N ARG A 104 20.79 -1.16 1.49
CA ARG A 104 19.96 -0.83 2.63
C ARG A 104 19.01 -1.97 2.96
N LEU A 105 18.98 -2.35 4.23
CA LEU A 105 18.01 -3.27 4.81
C LEU A 105 17.22 -2.51 5.87
N ILE A 106 15.88 -2.53 5.79
CA ILE A 106 15.04 -1.69 6.66
C ILE A 106 13.90 -2.55 7.27
N PRO A 107 14.20 -3.48 8.19
CA PRO A 107 13.12 -4.18 8.88
C PRO A 107 12.19 -3.16 9.55
N SER A 108 10.90 -3.29 9.25
CA SER A 108 9.91 -2.29 9.66
C SER A 108 8.54 -2.90 9.94
N LEU A 109 7.75 -2.19 10.72
CA LEU A 109 6.34 -2.44 10.96
C LEU A 109 5.53 -1.35 10.26
N SER A 110 4.59 -1.77 9.42
CA SER A 110 3.73 -0.88 8.67
C SER A 110 2.27 -1.16 9.03
N PHE A 111 1.57 -0.13 9.44
CA PHE A 111 0.18 -0.18 9.87
C PHE A 111 -0.68 0.59 8.90
N GLY A 112 -1.84 0.06 8.57
CA GLY A 112 -2.79 0.72 7.69
C GLY A 112 -4.03 -0.11 7.43
N GLU A 113 -4.91 0.44 6.63
CA GLU A 113 -6.12 -0.21 6.15
C GLU A 113 -6.12 -0.21 4.63
N ARG A 114 -6.93 -1.08 4.06
CA ARG A 114 -7.22 -1.08 2.61
C ARG A 114 -8.72 -1.21 2.45
N LYS A 115 -9.33 -0.30 1.71
CA LYS A 115 -10.79 -0.23 1.53
C LYS A 115 -11.15 -0.44 0.07
N ILE A 116 -12.22 -1.20 -0.13
CA ILE A 116 -12.81 -1.45 -1.44
C ILE A 116 -14.30 -1.23 -1.32
N THR A 117 -14.88 -0.45 -2.20
CA THR A 117 -16.32 -0.32 -2.34
C THR A 117 -16.79 -1.10 -3.57
N TYR A 118 -17.72 -2.01 -3.35
CA TYR A 118 -18.42 -2.77 -4.39
C TYR A 118 -19.77 -2.11 -4.64
N ASN A 119 -20.01 -1.64 -5.85
CA ASN A 119 -21.31 -1.19 -6.29
C ASN A 119 -22.03 -2.37 -6.96
N ILE A 120 -23.09 -2.84 -6.34
CA ILE A 120 -23.88 -3.98 -6.80
C ILE A 120 -25.28 -3.55 -7.21
N VAL A 121 -25.87 -4.32 -8.10
CA VAL A 121 -27.26 -4.16 -8.52
C VAL A 121 -27.99 -5.50 -8.26
N SER A 122 -29.00 -5.47 -7.40
CA SER A 122 -29.86 -6.62 -7.14
C SER A 122 -30.93 -6.70 -8.23
N LEU A 123 -31.14 -7.91 -8.73
CA LEU A 123 -32.10 -8.23 -9.76
C LEU A 123 -33.34 -8.83 -9.08
N GLN A 124 -34.37 -8.03 -8.90
CA GLN A 124 -35.62 -8.45 -8.23
C GLN A 124 -36.74 -8.65 -9.26
N GLU A 125 -37.37 -9.79 -9.21
CA GLU A 125 -38.61 -10.01 -9.99
C GLU A 125 -39.73 -9.17 -9.39
N ASP A 126 -40.52 -8.54 -10.24
CA ASP A 126 -41.71 -7.82 -9.80
C ASP A 126 -42.74 -8.81 -9.21
N PRO A 127 -43.33 -8.56 -8.03
CA PRO A 127 -44.26 -9.46 -7.39
C PRO A 127 -45.58 -9.67 -8.18
N ILE A 128 -45.89 -8.76 -9.09
CA ILE A 128 -47.14 -8.79 -9.91
C ILE A 128 -46.86 -9.39 -11.28
N ASP A 129 -45.72 -9.06 -11.88
CA ASP A 129 -45.30 -9.55 -13.18
C ASP A 129 -43.84 -10.03 -13.15
N PRO A 130 -43.59 -11.35 -13.02
CA PRO A 130 -42.25 -11.92 -12.95
C PRO A 130 -41.37 -11.68 -14.20
N THR A 131 -41.96 -11.20 -15.30
CA THR A 131 -41.19 -10.84 -16.50
C THR A 131 -40.47 -9.49 -16.36
N ILE A 132 -40.87 -8.68 -15.36
CA ILE A 132 -40.26 -7.39 -15.05
C ILE A 132 -39.18 -7.59 -13.98
N ILE A 133 -37.95 -7.23 -14.31
CA ILE A 133 -36.81 -7.25 -13.35
C ILE A 133 -36.58 -5.83 -12.88
N ASN A 134 -36.77 -5.61 -11.60
CA ASN A 134 -36.44 -4.35 -10.92
C ASN A 134 -34.98 -4.35 -10.50
N GLU A 135 -34.22 -3.32 -10.87
CA GLU A 135 -32.83 -3.15 -10.51
C GLU A 135 -32.70 -2.22 -9.30
N VAL A 136 -32.13 -2.72 -8.20
CA VAL A 136 -31.90 -1.92 -6.99
C VAL A 136 -30.39 -1.83 -6.75
N ALA A 137 -29.84 -0.60 -6.86
CA ALA A 137 -28.43 -0.34 -6.66
C ALA A 137 -28.07 -0.21 -5.18
N ARG A 138 -26.90 -0.76 -4.80
CA ARG A 138 -26.34 -0.69 -3.45
C ARG A 138 -24.83 -0.67 -3.48
N SER A 139 -24.22 -0.03 -2.46
CA SER A 139 -22.77 0.01 -2.27
C SER A 139 -22.36 -0.71 -0.99
N ILE A 140 -21.41 -1.62 -1.09
CA ILE A 140 -20.87 -2.41 0.02
C ILE A 140 -19.39 -2.10 0.16
N THR A 141 -18.96 -1.65 1.34
CA THR A 141 -17.55 -1.33 1.59
C THR A 141 -16.88 -2.40 2.45
N SER A 142 -15.86 -3.04 1.91
CA SER A 142 -15.00 -3.97 2.64
C SER A 142 -13.75 -3.24 3.10
N THR A 143 -13.46 -3.28 4.41
CA THR A 143 -12.25 -2.72 5.01
C THR A 143 -11.37 -3.85 5.53
N THR A 144 -10.15 -3.93 5.02
CA THR A 144 -9.15 -4.91 5.45
C THR A 144 -8.06 -4.19 6.24
N HIS A 145 -8.04 -4.40 7.55
CA HIS A 145 -6.96 -3.93 8.43
C HIS A 145 -5.70 -4.75 8.18
N SER A 146 -4.56 -4.09 8.14
CA SER A 146 -3.28 -4.74 7.88
C SER A 146 -2.19 -4.23 8.78
N THR A 147 -1.43 -5.18 9.29
CA THR A 147 -0.19 -4.93 10.02
C THR A 147 0.90 -5.74 9.34
N PHE A 148 1.73 -5.05 8.56
CA PHE A 148 2.83 -5.69 7.86
C PHE A 148 4.12 -5.67 8.67
N VAL A 149 4.76 -6.83 8.76
CA VAL A 149 6.19 -6.94 9.00
C VAL A 149 6.86 -6.90 7.64
N GLU A 150 7.69 -5.90 7.41
CA GLU A 150 8.36 -5.66 6.13
C GLU A 150 9.86 -5.85 6.27
N ILE A 151 10.48 -6.48 5.27
CA ILE A 151 11.93 -6.70 5.19
C ILE A 151 12.41 -6.26 3.81
N PRO A 152 12.44 -4.94 3.55
CA PRO A 152 12.91 -4.43 2.26
C PRO A 152 14.43 -4.47 2.16
N LEU A 153 14.91 -4.87 1.00
CA LEU A 153 16.31 -4.81 0.59
C LEU A 153 16.44 -3.91 -0.63
N HIS A 154 17.11 -2.77 -0.47
CA HIS A 154 17.26 -1.75 -1.50
C HIS A 154 18.71 -1.54 -1.88
N VAL A 155 18.94 -1.32 -3.16
CA VAL A 155 20.15 -0.67 -3.65
C VAL A 155 19.87 0.82 -3.73
N LYS A 156 20.66 1.62 -3.02
CA LYS A 156 20.60 3.08 -3.02
C LYS A 156 21.74 3.61 -3.90
N TYR A 157 21.40 4.35 -4.94
CA TYR A 157 22.36 5.11 -5.75
C TYR A 157 22.31 6.57 -5.32
N LYS A 158 23.41 7.09 -4.79
CA LYS A 158 23.52 8.46 -4.28
C LYS A 158 24.41 9.33 -5.15
N SER A 159 24.05 10.60 -5.30
CA SER A 159 24.89 11.61 -5.93
C SER A 159 26.11 11.97 -5.07
N LYS A 160 27.07 12.63 -5.67
CA LYS A 160 28.09 13.34 -4.87
C LYS A 160 27.40 14.35 -3.96
N ARG A 161 27.86 14.42 -2.72
CA ARG A 161 27.42 15.40 -1.76
C ARG A 161 27.76 16.82 -2.23
N LEU A 162 26.75 17.68 -2.31
CA LEU A 162 26.89 19.09 -2.58
C LEU A 162 26.65 19.86 -1.28
N ASN A 163 27.73 20.40 -0.69
CA ASN A 163 27.69 20.98 0.67
C ASN A 163 27.17 19.95 1.71
N ASN A 164 25.95 20.14 2.19
CA ASN A 164 25.31 19.30 3.20
C ASN A 164 24.07 18.57 2.68
N THR A 165 23.98 18.35 1.36
CA THR A 165 22.86 17.66 0.74
C THR A 165 23.35 16.69 -0.33
N ALA A 166 22.69 15.53 -0.44
CA ALA A 166 22.87 14.58 -1.54
C ALA A 166 21.52 14.08 -2.00
N ALA A 167 21.32 13.96 -3.31
CA ALA A 167 20.15 13.30 -3.87
C ALA A 167 20.43 11.81 -4.06
N TYR A 168 19.38 10.99 -4.01
CA TYR A 168 19.53 9.57 -4.27
C TYR A 168 18.24 8.96 -4.85
N VAL A 169 18.42 7.80 -5.45
CA VAL A 169 17.33 6.92 -5.87
C VAL A 169 17.53 5.54 -5.25
N ILE A 170 16.43 4.85 -5.02
CA ILE A 170 16.42 3.48 -4.51
C ILE A 170 15.64 2.57 -5.43
N ALA A 171 16.07 1.33 -5.52
CA ALA A 171 15.31 0.26 -6.12
C ALA A 171 15.58 -1.05 -5.37
N GLY A 172 14.60 -1.92 -5.30
CA GLY A 172 14.78 -3.21 -4.63
C GLY A 172 13.49 -4.00 -4.48
N ALA A 173 13.55 -4.97 -3.59
CA ALA A 173 12.44 -5.86 -3.27
C ALA A 173 12.10 -5.78 -1.79
N ASN A 174 10.85 -6.00 -1.45
CA ASN A 174 10.36 -6.02 -0.10
C ASN A 174 9.54 -7.30 0.13
N TYR A 175 9.94 -8.07 1.11
CA TYR A 175 9.15 -9.18 1.59
C TYR A 175 8.25 -8.72 2.72
N LYS A 176 6.94 -8.96 2.57
CA LYS A 176 5.90 -8.49 3.48
C LYS A 176 5.13 -9.66 4.08
N ILE A 177 4.91 -9.58 5.38
CA ILE A 177 4.09 -10.54 6.12
C ILE A 177 2.93 -9.80 6.76
N ASP A 178 1.71 -10.05 6.31
CA ASP A 178 0.51 -9.49 6.92
C ASP A 178 0.13 -10.30 8.18
N MET A 179 0.32 -9.68 9.35
CA MET A 179 0.01 -10.29 10.64
C MET A 179 -1.49 -10.33 10.91
N ALA A 180 -2.26 -9.42 10.33
CA ALA A 180 -3.71 -9.34 10.50
C ALA A 180 -4.45 -10.40 9.69
N SER A 181 -3.88 -10.89 8.59
CA SER A 181 -4.50 -11.89 7.70
C SER A 181 -4.73 -13.27 8.35
N ARG A 182 -4.20 -13.52 9.54
CA ARG A 182 -4.44 -14.77 10.29
C ARG A 182 -5.85 -14.88 10.88
N LYS A 183 -6.50 -13.75 11.17
CA LYS A 183 -7.87 -13.74 11.66
C LYS A 183 -8.80 -13.92 10.47
N LYS A 184 -9.35 -15.13 10.32
CA LYS A 184 -10.50 -15.34 9.43
C LYS A 184 -11.66 -14.50 9.99
N ASN A 185 -11.97 -13.40 9.33
CA ASN A 185 -13.09 -12.55 9.72
C ASN A 185 -14.39 -13.16 9.17
N TYR A 186 -14.78 -14.29 9.75
CA TYR A 186 -16.09 -14.89 9.48
C TYR A 186 -17.11 -14.38 10.50
N ASP A 187 -18.35 -14.27 10.07
CA ASP A 187 -19.48 -14.15 10.96
C ASP A 187 -19.70 -15.51 11.63
N LEU A 188 -19.64 -15.54 12.97
CA LEU A 188 -19.82 -16.75 13.77
C LEU A 188 -21.20 -17.39 13.57
N SER A 189 -22.21 -16.60 13.17
CA SER A 189 -23.59 -17.07 12.99
C SER A 189 -23.84 -17.70 11.61
N SER A 190 -23.09 -17.31 10.58
CA SER A 190 -23.35 -17.73 9.20
C SER A 190 -22.16 -18.39 8.50
N GLY A 191 -20.97 -18.36 9.11
CA GLY A 191 -19.74 -18.88 8.49
C GLY A 191 -19.26 -18.11 7.26
N LYS A 192 -19.85 -16.95 6.96
CA LYS A 192 -19.51 -16.12 5.78
C LYS A 192 -18.45 -15.06 6.12
N PRO A 193 -17.56 -14.72 5.17
CA PRO A 193 -16.55 -13.70 5.41
C PRO A 193 -17.18 -12.31 5.54
N LYS A 194 -16.74 -11.55 6.56
CA LYS A 194 -17.13 -10.14 6.77
C LYS A 194 -16.33 -9.18 5.89
N THR A 195 -15.13 -9.58 5.53
CA THR A 195 -14.18 -8.76 4.77
C THR A 195 -13.44 -9.62 3.78
N LEU A 196 -12.84 -8.98 2.79
CA LEU A 196 -11.94 -9.64 1.85
C LEU A 196 -10.77 -10.30 2.60
N ASN A 197 -10.65 -11.62 2.48
CA ASN A 197 -9.53 -12.36 3.02
C ASN A 197 -8.34 -12.32 2.06
N VAL A 198 -7.17 -11.98 2.60
CA VAL A 198 -5.94 -11.86 1.82
C VAL A 198 -4.87 -12.85 2.27
N ASN A 199 -3.98 -13.21 1.37
CA ASN A 199 -2.81 -14.03 1.66
C ASN A 199 -1.86 -13.27 2.59
N ARG A 200 -1.19 -14.04 3.46
CA ARG A 200 -0.30 -13.49 4.48
C ARG A 200 1.01 -12.96 3.92
N HIS A 201 1.53 -13.61 2.89
CA HIS A 201 2.86 -13.34 2.33
C HIS A 201 2.73 -12.62 1.00
N ASP A 202 3.53 -11.57 0.85
CA ASP A 202 3.62 -10.81 -0.39
C ASP A 202 5.09 -10.45 -0.65
N ILE A 203 5.45 -10.35 -1.93
CA ILE A 203 6.72 -9.82 -2.39
C ILE A 203 6.41 -8.63 -3.26
N ALA A 204 7.02 -7.49 -2.95
CA ALA A 204 6.80 -6.26 -3.70
C ALA A 204 8.10 -5.77 -4.33
N ALA A 205 8.00 -5.21 -5.52
CA ALA A 205 9.04 -4.36 -6.10
C ALA A 205 8.89 -2.95 -5.55
N GLU A 206 10.00 -2.31 -5.22
CA GLU A 206 10.04 -0.97 -4.66
C GLU A 206 10.98 -0.06 -5.44
N VAL A 207 10.54 1.16 -5.67
CA VAL A 207 11.32 2.22 -6.29
C VAL A 207 11.05 3.53 -5.59
N GLY A 208 12.06 4.36 -5.43
CA GLY A 208 11.91 5.65 -4.76
C GLY A 208 13.06 6.61 -5.05
N ALA A 209 12.86 7.83 -4.59
CA ALA A 209 13.86 8.88 -4.67
C ALA A 209 13.81 9.74 -3.41
N GLY A 210 14.92 10.34 -3.07
CA GLY A 210 15.01 11.16 -1.87
C GLY A 210 16.23 12.07 -1.83
N PHE A 211 16.30 12.78 -0.72
CA PHE A 211 17.40 13.68 -0.41
C PHE A 211 17.93 13.36 1.00
N ASP A 212 19.24 13.30 1.12
CA ASP A 212 19.94 13.24 2.38
C ASP A 212 20.41 14.64 2.78
N PHE A 213 20.06 15.09 3.97
CA PHE A 213 20.50 16.34 4.57
C PHE A 213 21.42 16.04 5.75
N TYR A 214 22.66 16.50 5.68
CA TYR A 214 23.64 16.31 6.73
C TYR A 214 23.54 17.46 7.72
N THR A 215 22.98 17.20 8.88
CA THR A 215 22.92 18.15 9.99
C THR A 215 24.23 18.12 10.80
N GLY A 216 24.34 18.88 11.88
CA GLY A 216 25.51 18.83 12.74
C GLY A 216 25.64 17.53 13.54
N TYR A 217 24.56 16.77 13.73
CA TYR A 217 24.51 15.62 14.64
C TYR A 217 24.06 14.32 13.95
N PHE A 218 23.27 14.37 12.90
CA PHE A 218 22.74 13.20 12.22
C PHE A 218 22.46 13.51 10.74
N LYS A 219 22.28 12.48 9.95
CA LYS A 219 21.83 12.58 8.56
C LYS A 219 20.32 12.37 8.53
N LEU A 220 19.58 13.37 8.01
CA LEU A 220 18.14 13.29 7.74
C LEU A 220 17.92 12.92 6.29
N GLY A 221 17.30 11.78 6.03
CA GLY A 221 16.81 11.41 4.72
C GLY A 221 15.33 11.69 4.60
N ILE A 222 14.92 12.31 3.49
CA ILE A 222 13.50 12.46 3.10
C ILE A 222 13.32 11.68 1.82
N GLU A 223 12.42 10.69 1.81
CA GLU A 223 12.28 9.72 0.73
C GLU A 223 10.81 9.52 0.36
N LEU A 224 10.51 9.58 -0.93
CA LEU A 224 9.25 9.16 -1.50
C LEU A 224 9.45 7.82 -2.21
N LYS A 225 8.68 6.81 -1.82
CA LYS A 225 8.78 5.43 -2.30
C LYS A 225 7.43 4.91 -2.77
N MET A 226 7.42 4.15 -3.85
CA MET A 226 6.31 3.35 -4.34
C MET A 226 6.64 1.87 -4.18
N SER A 227 5.69 1.11 -3.69
CA SER A 227 5.75 -0.35 -3.53
C SER A 227 4.62 -0.98 -4.33
N TYR A 228 4.93 -2.01 -5.13
CA TYR A 228 3.97 -2.75 -5.94
C TYR A 228 4.13 -4.25 -5.71
N GLY A 229 3.07 -4.88 -5.17
CA GLY A 229 3.00 -6.32 -4.93
C GLY A 229 3.05 -7.12 -6.23
N LEU A 230 3.87 -8.14 -6.25
CA LEU A 230 4.06 -9.02 -7.41
C LEU A 230 3.17 -10.26 -7.34
N LEU A 231 2.75 -10.64 -6.14
CA LEU A 231 1.94 -11.83 -5.92
C LEU A 231 0.44 -11.49 -5.92
N ASN A 232 -0.38 -12.48 -6.32
CA ASN A 232 -1.81 -12.41 -6.10
C ASN A 232 -2.10 -12.66 -4.62
N VAL A 233 -2.59 -11.63 -3.93
CA VAL A 233 -2.91 -11.70 -2.50
C VAL A 233 -4.36 -12.07 -2.22
N ALA A 234 -5.21 -12.23 -3.24
CA ALA A 234 -6.57 -12.72 -3.07
C ALA A 234 -6.56 -14.18 -2.61
N LYS A 235 -7.47 -14.52 -1.68
CA LYS A 235 -7.84 -15.90 -1.42
C LYS A 235 -9.09 -16.20 -2.23
N ASP A 236 -9.02 -17.24 -3.03
CA ASP A 236 -10.19 -17.72 -3.78
C ASP A 236 -11.16 -18.41 -2.81
N GLU A 237 -12.24 -17.74 -2.48
CA GLU A 237 -13.24 -18.19 -1.49
C GLU A 237 -14.66 -18.25 -2.05
N ASN A 238 -14.83 -18.08 -3.33
CA ASN A 238 -16.15 -18.14 -4.00
C ASN A 238 -17.21 -17.20 -3.39
N PHE A 239 -16.79 -16.00 -2.97
CA PHE A 239 -17.64 -14.95 -2.45
C PHE A 239 -17.55 -13.69 -3.32
N MET A 240 -18.51 -12.78 -3.17
CA MET A 240 -18.60 -11.51 -3.87
C MET A 240 -17.25 -10.77 -3.95
N TYR A 241 -16.47 -10.83 -2.87
CA TYR A 241 -15.18 -10.12 -2.79
C TYR A 241 -14.11 -10.63 -3.77
N THR A 242 -14.20 -11.86 -4.26
CA THR A 242 -13.19 -12.48 -5.12
C THR A 242 -13.70 -12.84 -6.52
N ASN A 243 -15.02 -12.86 -6.72
CA ASN A 243 -15.60 -13.37 -7.95
C ASN A 243 -15.46 -12.43 -9.16
N SER A 244 -15.15 -11.15 -8.92
CA SER A 244 -15.14 -10.12 -9.97
C SER A 244 -13.75 -9.77 -10.52
N PHE A 245 -12.67 -10.34 -9.97
CA PHE A 245 -11.29 -10.08 -10.43
C PHE A 245 -10.45 -11.36 -10.44
N ASP A 246 -9.42 -11.40 -11.28
CA ASP A 246 -8.47 -12.51 -11.38
C ASP A 246 -7.29 -12.34 -10.43
N ASN A 247 -6.76 -11.12 -10.34
CA ASN A 247 -5.62 -10.82 -9.50
C ASN A 247 -5.89 -9.61 -8.61
N LEU A 248 -5.44 -9.73 -7.39
CA LEU A 248 -5.42 -8.66 -6.39
C LEU A 248 -3.99 -8.43 -5.94
N ARG A 249 -3.49 -7.21 -6.06
CA ARG A 249 -2.13 -6.85 -5.65
C ARG A 249 -2.12 -5.69 -4.68
N ASN A 250 -1.15 -5.69 -3.79
CA ASN A 250 -0.92 -4.56 -2.88
C ASN A 250 -0.17 -3.46 -3.60
N LYS A 251 -0.62 -2.22 -3.41
CA LYS A 251 0.09 -1.03 -3.86
C LYS A 251 0.19 -0.05 -2.70
N ALA A 252 1.35 0.56 -2.52
CA ALA A 252 1.54 1.55 -1.47
C ALA A 252 2.46 2.68 -1.94
N PHE A 253 2.15 3.88 -1.47
CA PHE A 253 3.03 5.04 -1.54
C PHE A 253 3.47 5.40 -0.12
N GLN A 254 4.73 5.75 0.03
CA GLN A 254 5.30 6.07 1.35
C GLN A 254 6.17 7.32 1.24
N LEU A 255 5.89 8.28 2.11
CA LEU A 255 6.78 9.39 2.42
C LEU A 255 7.47 9.07 3.75
N SER A 256 8.78 9.02 3.77
CA SER A 256 9.53 8.61 4.95
C SER A 256 10.65 9.58 5.30
N PHE A 257 10.93 9.61 6.59
CA PHE A 257 12.04 10.33 7.22
C PHE A 257 12.96 9.32 7.86
N THR A 258 14.22 9.32 7.45
CA THR A 258 15.28 8.47 8.03
C THR A 258 16.24 9.33 8.83
N PHE A 259 16.64 8.82 9.98
CA PHE A 259 17.56 9.45 10.91
C PHE A 259 18.74 8.48 11.12
N GLU A 260 19.88 8.79 10.54
CA GLU A 260 21.12 7.98 10.56
C GLU A 260 22.29 8.76 11.15
#